data_b89602fb93c0809f957d048135f6a001
#
_entry.id   b89602fb93c0809f957d048135f6a001
#
_cell.length_a   1.000
_cell.length_b   1.000
_cell.length_c   1.000
_cell.angle_alpha   90.00
_cell.angle_beta   90.00
_cell.angle_gamma   90.00
#
_symmetry.space_group_name_H-M   'P 1'
#
loop_
_entity.id
_entity.type
_entity.pdbx_description
1 polymer ?
#
loop_
_entity_poly.entity_id
_entity_poly.type
_entity_poly.pdbx_seq_one_letter_code
_entity_poly.pdbx_strand_id
1 'polypeptide(L)'
;CTLEYEAHRPLYDWCIANVTVPSRPRQIEFARLNLNYTVMSKRKLLQLVTEKHVNGWDDPRMPTVSGMRRRGYPPEAIRRFCEEVGIAKRENIVELGLLEFFVRDHLNKTAPRAMAVLNPLKIVLENYPEGTSETMDVINNPEDPSAGTRKVPFSRELYIERDDFRSEEHTSELQSRLHLVCR
;
A
#
# COMPACT_ATOMS: atom_id res chain seq x y z
N CYS A 1 4.43 22.18 17.40
CA CYS A 1 3.73 21.60 18.58
C CYS A 1 2.36 21.08 18.16
N THR A 2 1.82 20.12 18.93
CA THR A 2 0.42 19.70 18.77
C THR A 2 -0.51 20.66 19.53
N LEU A 3 -1.79 20.68 19.18
CA LEU A 3 -2.81 21.56 19.78
C LEU A 3 -2.92 21.42 21.31
N GLU A 4 -2.51 20.30 21.87
CA GLU A 4 -2.45 20.04 23.32
C GLU A 4 -1.61 21.07 24.08
N TYR A 5 -0.66 21.74 23.40
CA TYR A 5 0.24 22.74 23.99
C TYR A 5 -0.21 24.19 23.75
N GLU A 6 -1.37 24.42 23.16
CA GLU A 6 -1.85 25.80 22.92
C GLU A 6 -1.98 26.60 24.19
N ALA A 7 -2.49 25.97 25.25
CA ALA A 7 -2.59 26.60 26.57
C ALA A 7 -1.24 26.95 27.23
N HIS A 8 -0.14 26.39 26.78
CA HIS A 8 1.20 26.61 27.28
C HIS A 8 1.94 27.75 26.54
N ARG A 9 1.33 28.38 25.54
CA ARG A 9 1.96 29.49 24.80
C ARG A 9 2.39 30.65 25.69
N PRO A 10 1.59 31.12 26.70
CA PRO A 10 2.05 32.18 27.61
C PRO A 10 3.31 31.80 28.39
N LEU A 11 3.44 30.55 28.83
CA LEU A 11 4.64 30.04 29.47
C LEU A 11 5.85 30.04 28.52
N TYR A 12 5.65 29.61 27.28
CA TYR A 12 6.69 29.62 26.26
C TYR A 12 7.18 31.06 25.98
N ASP A 13 6.26 32.00 25.80
CA ASP A 13 6.58 33.42 25.56
C ASP A 13 7.32 34.04 26.77
N TRP A 14 6.89 33.68 27.97
CA TRP A 14 7.60 34.10 29.19
C TRP A 14 9.05 33.55 29.24
N CYS A 15 9.25 32.28 28.93
CA CYS A 15 10.59 31.69 28.86
C CYS A 15 11.47 32.43 27.84
N ILE A 16 10.97 32.69 26.61
CA ILE A 16 11.72 33.41 25.59
C ILE A 16 12.06 34.85 26.02
N ALA A 17 11.18 35.50 26.77
CA ALA A 17 11.44 36.86 27.29
C ALA A 17 12.51 36.91 28.38
N ASN A 18 12.67 35.80 29.14
CA ASN A 18 13.58 35.78 30.33
C ASN A 18 14.92 35.06 30.06
N VAL A 19 15.15 34.56 28.83
CA VAL A 19 16.45 33.97 28.46
C VAL A 19 17.13 34.80 27.37
N THR A 20 18.47 34.81 27.42
CA THR A 20 19.26 35.51 26.39
C THR A 20 19.43 34.58 25.21
N VAL A 21 18.67 34.81 24.16
CA VAL A 21 18.73 34.03 22.92
C VAL A 21 18.93 34.95 21.70
N PRO A 22 19.67 34.49 20.67
CA PRO A 22 19.96 35.31 19.49
C PRO A 22 18.74 35.53 18.58
N SER A 23 17.68 34.72 18.77
CA SER A 23 16.46 34.77 17.97
C SER A 23 15.23 34.64 18.87
N ARG A 24 14.07 35.08 18.37
CA ARG A 24 12.79 34.96 19.09
C ARG A 24 11.89 33.97 18.29
N PRO A 25 12.05 32.66 18.47
CA PRO A 25 11.24 31.69 17.84
C PRO A 25 9.79 31.77 18.34
N ARG A 26 8.83 31.37 17.49
CA ARG A 26 7.41 31.34 17.81
C ARG A 26 6.93 29.92 18.00
N GLN A 27 6.12 29.68 19.02
CA GLN A 27 5.38 28.43 19.13
C GLN A 27 4.22 28.41 18.14
N ILE A 28 4.15 27.39 17.32
CA ILE A 28 3.07 27.16 16.36
C ILE A 28 2.47 25.79 16.66
N GLU A 29 1.16 25.73 16.81
CA GLU A 29 0.41 24.51 17.06
C GLU A 29 -0.33 24.08 15.79
N PHE A 30 -0.43 22.77 15.61
CA PHE A 30 -1.15 22.17 14.51
C PHE A 30 -1.83 20.86 14.96
N ALA A 31 -2.87 20.48 14.24
CA ALA A 31 -3.60 19.26 14.51
C ALA A 31 -2.75 18.01 14.26
N ARG A 32 -3.02 16.98 15.01
CA ARG A 32 -2.46 15.67 14.78
C ARG A 32 -3.09 15.06 13.52
N LEU A 33 -2.31 14.36 12.71
CA LEU A 33 -2.82 13.53 11.63
C LEU A 33 -3.56 12.33 12.23
N ASN A 34 -4.87 12.25 11.98
CA ASN A 34 -5.69 11.10 12.34
C ASN A 34 -6.16 10.42 11.06
N LEU A 35 -5.97 9.10 10.99
CA LEU A 35 -6.47 8.26 9.90
C LEU A 35 -7.64 7.43 10.39
N ASN A 36 -8.69 7.32 9.55
CA ASN A 36 -9.74 6.34 9.83
C ASN A 36 -9.20 4.91 9.72
N TYR A 37 -9.85 3.94 10.32
CA TYR A 37 -9.46 2.52 10.36
C TYR A 37 -8.02 2.26 10.84
N THR A 38 -7.38 3.26 11.46
CA THR A 38 -5.99 3.17 11.89
C THR A 38 -5.82 3.60 13.35
N VAL A 39 -5.21 2.74 14.15
CA VAL A 39 -4.91 3.07 15.55
C VAL A 39 -3.64 3.90 15.63
N MET A 40 -3.78 5.21 15.92
CA MET A 40 -2.66 6.16 16.05
C MET A 40 -2.20 6.36 17.51
N SER A 41 -2.61 5.48 18.42
CA SER A 41 -2.27 5.57 19.85
C SER A 41 -1.03 4.73 20.19
N LYS A 42 0.04 5.40 20.63
CA LYS A 42 1.27 4.72 21.09
C LYS A 42 1.00 3.67 22.17
N ARG A 43 0.10 3.93 23.14
CA ARG A 43 -0.23 2.99 24.22
C ARG A 43 -0.85 1.70 23.65
N LYS A 44 -1.82 1.83 22.75
CA LYS A 44 -2.48 0.67 22.11
C LYS A 44 -1.50 -0.10 21.23
N LEU A 45 -0.65 0.59 20.48
CA LEU A 45 0.38 -0.07 19.66
C LEU A 45 1.42 -0.78 20.52
N LEU A 46 1.84 -0.18 21.66
CA LEU A 46 2.73 -0.83 22.61
C LEU A 46 2.10 -2.09 23.21
N GLN A 47 0.81 -2.06 23.52
CA GLN A 47 0.08 -3.23 24.00
C GLN A 47 0.16 -4.39 23.00
N LEU A 48 -0.09 -4.13 21.71
CA LEU A 48 0.03 -5.16 20.66
C LEU A 48 1.42 -5.80 20.61
N VAL A 49 2.47 -5.01 20.80
CA VAL A 49 3.85 -5.51 20.83
C VAL A 49 4.13 -6.31 22.12
N THR A 50 3.71 -5.79 23.27
CA THR A 50 3.96 -6.42 24.58
C THR A 50 3.22 -7.74 24.73
N GLU A 51 1.98 -7.80 24.29
CA GLU A 51 1.13 -8.99 24.30
C GLU A 51 1.43 -9.95 23.14
N LYS A 52 2.42 -9.62 22.29
CA LYS A 52 2.88 -10.46 21.18
C LYS A 52 1.81 -10.75 20.11
N HIS A 53 0.86 -9.84 19.93
CA HIS A 53 -0.10 -9.91 18.81
C HIS A 53 0.58 -9.55 17.47
N VAL A 54 1.69 -8.81 17.52
CA VAL A 54 2.56 -8.49 16.40
C VAL A 54 4.01 -8.81 16.74
N ASN A 55 4.85 -9.00 15.71
CA ASN A 55 6.25 -9.42 15.90
C ASN A 55 7.16 -8.29 16.42
N GLY A 56 6.72 -7.04 16.34
CA GLY A 56 7.47 -5.88 16.79
C GLY A 56 6.95 -4.58 16.18
N TRP A 57 7.67 -3.49 16.40
CA TRP A 57 7.31 -2.17 15.88
C TRP A 57 7.43 -2.05 14.35
N ASP A 58 8.16 -2.95 13.73
CA ASP A 58 8.36 -3.05 12.28
C ASP A 58 7.44 -4.06 11.60
N ASP A 59 6.50 -4.65 12.34
CA ASP A 59 5.50 -5.56 11.76
C ASP A 59 4.72 -4.84 10.65
N PRO A 60 4.53 -5.44 9.46
CA PRO A 60 3.81 -4.82 8.33
C PRO A 60 2.37 -4.41 8.63
N ARG A 61 1.77 -4.96 9.70
CA ARG A 61 0.43 -4.59 10.18
C ARG A 61 0.41 -3.31 11.02
N MET A 62 1.59 -2.87 11.47
CA MET A 62 1.72 -1.68 12.32
C MET A 62 1.78 -0.39 11.49
N PRO A 63 1.05 0.66 11.89
CA PRO A 63 1.07 1.96 11.22
C PRO A 63 2.30 2.80 11.62
N THR A 64 3.45 2.17 11.70
CA THR A 64 4.74 2.82 11.94
C THR A 64 5.47 3.02 10.62
N VAL A 65 6.39 3.98 10.56
CA VAL A 65 7.22 4.18 9.36
C VAL A 65 7.97 2.89 9.01
N SER A 66 8.50 2.17 10.01
CA SER A 66 9.19 0.89 9.82
C SER A 66 8.25 -0.20 9.31
N GLY A 67 7.02 -0.28 9.86
CA GLY A 67 5.99 -1.21 9.41
C GLY A 67 5.55 -0.93 7.98
N MET A 68 5.27 0.32 7.64
CA MET A 68 4.92 0.74 6.27
C MET A 68 6.05 0.45 5.28
N ARG A 69 7.31 0.74 5.65
CA ARG A 69 8.47 0.40 4.83
C ARG A 69 8.55 -1.10 4.55
N ARG A 70 8.36 -1.92 5.58
CA ARG A 70 8.39 -3.38 5.47
C ARG A 70 7.20 -3.92 4.68
N ARG A 71 6.05 -3.25 4.73
CA ARG A 71 4.87 -3.54 3.92
C ARG A 71 5.07 -3.18 2.44
N GLY A 72 6.09 -2.38 2.10
CA GLY A 72 6.40 -1.99 0.74
C GLY A 72 5.86 -0.60 0.33
N TYR A 73 5.53 0.25 1.29
CA TYR A 73 5.11 1.62 1.01
C TYR A 73 6.32 2.47 0.61
N PRO A 74 6.33 3.06 -0.59
CA PRO A 74 7.41 3.94 -1.04
C PRO A 74 7.44 5.25 -0.23
N PRO A 75 8.63 5.75 0.17
CA PRO A 75 8.73 6.99 0.93
C PRO A 75 8.20 8.22 0.15
N GLU A 76 8.32 8.21 -1.17
CA GLU A 76 7.79 9.26 -2.05
C GLU A 76 6.26 9.34 -1.99
N ALA A 77 5.59 8.20 -1.96
CA ALA A 77 4.13 8.13 -1.83
C ALA A 77 3.66 8.69 -0.48
N ILE A 78 4.37 8.36 0.61
CA ILE A 78 4.06 8.88 1.95
C ILE A 78 4.27 10.39 2.01
N ARG A 79 5.36 10.91 1.41
CA ARG A 79 5.61 12.36 1.35
C ARG A 79 4.53 13.09 0.59
N ARG A 80 4.16 12.62 -0.62
CA ARG A 80 3.06 13.19 -1.42
C ARG A 80 1.74 13.18 -0.67
N PHE A 81 1.44 12.10 0.04
CA PHE A 81 0.26 12.04 0.91
C PHE A 81 0.31 13.12 2.00
N CYS A 82 1.44 13.30 2.69
CA CYS A 82 1.59 14.34 3.72
C CYS A 82 1.48 15.76 3.13
N GLU A 83 1.99 15.98 1.93
CA GLU A 83 1.89 17.26 1.21
C GLU A 83 0.44 17.57 0.85
N GLU A 84 -0.30 16.59 0.36
CA GLU A 84 -1.72 16.74 0.01
C GLU A 84 -2.60 17.02 1.23
N VAL A 85 -2.39 16.30 2.32
CA VAL A 85 -3.11 16.51 3.58
C VAL A 85 -2.78 17.89 4.16
N GLY A 86 -1.53 18.32 4.01
CA GLY A 86 -1.04 19.59 4.53
C GLY A 86 -1.06 19.68 6.05
N ILE A 87 -0.91 20.92 6.55
CA ILE A 87 -0.92 21.23 7.98
C ILE A 87 -2.19 22.00 8.31
N ALA A 88 -3.06 21.41 9.11
CA ALA A 88 -4.29 22.03 9.57
C ALA A 88 -4.21 22.41 11.05
N LYS A 89 -4.86 23.51 11.46
CA LYS A 89 -5.03 23.87 12.87
C LYS A 89 -6.23 23.16 13.49
N ARG A 90 -7.22 22.77 12.70
CA ARG A 90 -8.40 22.04 13.18
C ARG A 90 -8.17 20.54 13.07
N GLU A 91 -8.57 19.80 14.10
CA GLU A 91 -8.57 18.34 14.03
C GLU A 91 -9.49 17.84 12.91
N ASN A 92 -8.99 16.94 12.11
CA ASN A 92 -9.72 16.25 11.07
C ASN A 92 -9.32 14.76 11.06
N ILE A 93 -10.13 13.97 10.41
CA ILE A 93 -9.83 12.56 10.14
C ILE A 93 -9.65 12.43 8.63
N VAL A 94 -8.48 11.96 8.23
CA VAL A 94 -8.13 11.71 6.84
C VAL A 94 -8.46 10.25 6.51
N GLU A 95 -8.97 10.01 5.33
CA GLU A 95 -9.27 8.65 4.88
C GLU A 95 -8.01 7.87 4.56
N LEU A 96 -7.91 6.64 5.07
CA LEU A 96 -6.82 5.71 4.76
C LEU A 96 -6.72 5.46 3.25
N GLY A 97 -7.87 5.43 2.57
CA GLY A 97 -7.95 5.27 1.11
C GLY A 97 -7.15 6.32 0.34
N LEU A 98 -6.99 7.53 0.87
CA LEU A 98 -6.16 8.56 0.25
C LEU A 98 -4.67 8.18 0.30
N LEU A 99 -4.17 7.66 1.43
CA LEU A 99 -2.81 7.13 1.53
C LEU A 99 -2.60 5.97 0.55
N GLU A 100 -3.55 5.04 0.50
CA GLU A 100 -3.49 3.89 -0.41
C GLU A 100 -3.54 4.30 -1.88
N PHE A 101 -4.24 5.38 -2.21
CA PHE A 101 -4.24 5.96 -3.54
C PHE A 101 -2.84 6.42 -3.96
N PHE A 102 -2.14 7.19 -3.12
CA PHE A 102 -0.78 7.64 -3.43
C PHE A 102 0.22 6.49 -3.54
N VAL A 103 0.08 5.46 -2.70
CA VAL A 103 0.91 4.25 -2.80
C VAL A 103 0.66 3.52 -4.12
N ARG A 104 -0.62 3.34 -4.50
CA ARG A 104 -1.00 2.69 -5.76
C ARG A 104 -0.53 3.47 -6.98
N ASP A 105 -0.75 4.79 -6.99
CA ASP A 105 -0.30 5.67 -8.08
C ASP A 105 1.22 5.59 -8.29
N HIS A 106 1.99 5.59 -7.20
CA HIS A 106 3.45 5.47 -7.28
C HIS A 106 3.88 4.09 -7.78
N LEU A 107 3.33 3.02 -7.20
CA LEU A 107 3.70 1.65 -7.56
C LEU A 107 3.28 1.29 -8.98
N ASN A 108 2.17 1.79 -9.48
CA ASN A 108 1.76 1.60 -10.87
C ASN A 108 2.82 2.09 -11.86
N LYS A 109 3.51 3.16 -11.53
CA LYS A 109 4.56 3.76 -12.37
C LYS A 109 5.92 3.08 -12.23
N THR A 110 6.23 2.55 -11.04
CA THR A 110 7.61 2.15 -10.71
C THR A 110 7.80 0.65 -10.46
N ALA A 111 6.74 -0.07 -10.09
CA ALA A 111 6.88 -1.47 -9.69
C ALA A 111 6.70 -2.43 -10.87
N PRO A 112 7.51 -3.50 -10.95
CA PRO A 112 7.23 -4.61 -11.84
C PRO A 112 5.89 -5.25 -11.48
N ARG A 113 5.06 -5.53 -12.49
CA ARG A 113 3.77 -6.19 -12.29
C ARG A 113 3.92 -7.70 -12.39
N ALA A 114 3.38 -8.40 -11.43
CA ALA A 114 3.27 -9.85 -11.43
C ALA A 114 1.82 -10.26 -11.18
N MET A 115 1.39 -11.34 -11.83
CA MET A 115 0.10 -11.95 -11.57
C MET A 115 0.27 -12.97 -10.45
N ALA A 116 -0.62 -12.93 -9.45
CA ALA A 116 -0.68 -13.90 -8.38
C ALA A 116 -2.08 -14.50 -8.33
N VAL A 117 -2.17 -15.82 -8.21
CA VAL A 117 -3.41 -16.56 -8.06
C VAL A 117 -3.51 -17.05 -6.62
N LEU A 118 -4.47 -16.50 -5.86
CA LEU A 118 -4.61 -16.76 -4.42
C LEU A 118 -5.53 -17.96 -4.14
N ASN A 119 -6.60 -18.10 -4.93
CA ASN A 119 -7.53 -19.23 -4.84
C ASN A 119 -7.55 -19.99 -6.15
N PRO A 120 -6.54 -20.85 -6.40
CA PRO A 120 -6.29 -21.41 -7.71
C PRO A 120 -7.36 -22.41 -8.16
N LEU A 121 -7.77 -22.27 -9.40
CA LEU A 121 -8.51 -23.26 -10.16
C LEU A 121 -7.64 -23.76 -11.31
N LYS A 122 -7.38 -25.05 -11.33
CA LYS A 122 -6.60 -25.68 -12.42
C LYS A 122 -7.43 -25.75 -13.69
N ILE A 123 -6.86 -25.26 -14.78
CA ILE A 123 -7.42 -25.36 -16.12
C ILE A 123 -6.54 -26.27 -16.95
N VAL A 124 -7.15 -27.14 -17.76
CA VAL A 124 -6.47 -27.99 -18.76
C VAL A 124 -6.95 -27.59 -20.14
N LEU A 125 -6.02 -27.20 -20.98
CA LEU A 125 -6.28 -26.88 -22.38
C LEU A 125 -6.28 -28.20 -23.21
N GLU A 126 -7.44 -28.69 -23.61
CA GLU A 126 -7.55 -29.99 -24.27
C GLU A 126 -6.89 -30.00 -25.66
N ASN A 127 -6.96 -28.89 -26.39
CA ASN A 127 -6.37 -28.73 -27.71
C ASN A 127 -4.90 -28.31 -27.72
N TYR A 128 -4.24 -28.31 -26.56
CA TYR A 128 -2.80 -28.01 -26.43
C TYR A 128 -2.00 -29.31 -26.25
N PRO A 129 -0.90 -29.51 -27.02
CA PRO A 129 -0.14 -30.76 -26.99
C PRO A 129 0.42 -31.09 -25.62
N GLU A 130 0.34 -32.36 -25.22
CA GLU A 130 0.93 -32.81 -23.96
C GLU A 130 2.45 -32.71 -23.97
N GLY A 131 3.03 -32.30 -22.82
CA GLY A 131 4.48 -32.18 -22.64
C GLY A 131 5.13 -31.01 -23.37
N THR A 132 4.35 -30.19 -24.08
CA THR A 132 4.85 -29.00 -24.76
C THR A 132 4.73 -27.78 -23.84
N SER A 133 5.76 -26.94 -23.82
CA SER A 133 5.69 -25.62 -23.20
C SER A 133 6.29 -24.57 -24.12
N GLU A 134 5.65 -23.44 -24.17
CA GLU A 134 6.11 -22.26 -24.89
C GLU A 134 6.55 -21.19 -23.91
N THR A 135 7.46 -20.32 -24.34
CA THR A 135 7.91 -19.20 -23.53
C THR A 135 7.33 -17.92 -24.12
N MET A 136 6.54 -17.22 -23.32
CA MET A 136 5.91 -15.97 -23.71
C MET A 136 6.65 -14.78 -23.10
N ASP A 137 6.73 -13.68 -23.84
CA ASP A 137 7.24 -12.42 -23.34
C ASP A 137 6.12 -11.62 -22.68
N VAL A 138 6.27 -11.33 -21.39
CA VAL A 138 5.32 -10.56 -20.60
C VAL A 138 5.95 -9.24 -20.18
N ILE A 139 5.27 -8.15 -20.42
CA ILE A 139 5.73 -6.78 -20.06
C ILE A 139 5.80 -6.66 -18.53
N ASN A 140 6.94 -6.18 -18.04
CA ASN A 140 7.15 -5.98 -16.60
C ASN A 140 6.32 -4.81 -16.03
N ASN A 141 6.25 -3.71 -16.76
CA ASN A 141 5.40 -2.56 -16.41
C ASN A 141 4.87 -1.91 -17.70
N PRO A 142 3.55 -1.92 -17.96
CA PRO A 142 2.99 -1.30 -19.15
C PRO A 142 3.12 0.23 -19.17
N GLU A 143 3.32 0.89 -18.02
CA GLU A 143 3.52 2.33 -17.94
C GLU A 143 4.98 2.75 -18.10
N ASP A 144 5.92 1.79 -17.99
CA ASP A 144 7.35 2.02 -18.15
C ASP A 144 7.95 1.04 -19.16
N PRO A 145 8.06 1.42 -20.44
CA PRO A 145 8.68 0.56 -21.45
C PRO A 145 10.15 0.20 -21.16
N SER A 146 10.85 1.00 -20.34
CA SER A 146 12.25 0.73 -19.97
C SER A 146 12.38 -0.43 -18.98
N ALA A 147 11.31 -0.82 -18.30
CA ALA A 147 11.28 -1.97 -17.40
C ALA A 147 11.43 -3.33 -18.15
N GLY A 148 11.30 -3.32 -19.47
CA GLY A 148 11.52 -4.49 -20.31
C GLY A 148 10.44 -5.58 -20.14
N THR A 149 10.81 -6.80 -20.56
CA THR A 149 9.94 -7.97 -20.52
C THR A 149 10.58 -9.10 -19.71
N ARG A 150 9.75 -10.05 -19.26
CA ARG A 150 10.21 -11.30 -18.66
C ARG A 150 9.65 -12.49 -19.41
N LYS A 151 10.35 -13.59 -19.37
CA LYS A 151 9.93 -14.87 -19.95
C LYS A 151 9.03 -15.62 -18.97
N VAL A 152 7.84 -16.00 -19.42
CA VAL A 152 6.88 -16.78 -18.64
C VAL A 152 6.54 -18.07 -19.41
N PRO A 153 6.67 -19.24 -18.78
CA PRO A 153 6.28 -20.50 -19.43
C PRO A 153 4.76 -20.59 -19.57
N PHE A 154 4.32 -21.05 -20.72
CA PHE A 154 2.93 -21.37 -21.00
C PHE A 154 2.84 -22.85 -21.38
N SER A 155 1.90 -23.57 -20.78
CA SER A 155 1.73 -25.00 -20.99
C SER A 155 0.24 -25.39 -21.00
N ARG A 156 -0.02 -26.68 -21.24
CA ARG A 156 -1.38 -27.26 -21.22
C ARG A 156 -2.10 -27.04 -19.89
N GLU A 157 -1.37 -27.05 -18.77
CA GLU A 157 -1.92 -26.84 -17.42
C GLU A 157 -1.66 -25.40 -16.96
N LEU A 158 -2.74 -24.72 -16.61
CA LEU A 158 -2.72 -23.34 -16.12
C LEU A 158 -3.51 -23.22 -14.82
N TYR A 159 -3.30 -22.14 -14.10
CA TYR A 159 -4.08 -21.79 -12.92
C TYR A 159 -4.65 -20.40 -13.08
N ILE A 160 -5.94 -20.27 -12.79
CA ILE A 160 -6.65 -18.99 -12.75
C ILE A 160 -7.24 -18.77 -11.36
N GLU A 161 -7.65 -17.54 -11.06
CA GLU A 161 -8.44 -17.28 -9.89
C GLU A 161 -9.82 -17.92 -10.03
N ARG A 162 -10.29 -18.60 -8.97
CA ARG A 162 -11.59 -19.29 -9.00
C ARG A 162 -12.75 -18.36 -9.29
N ASP A 163 -12.68 -17.11 -8.80
CA ASP A 163 -13.72 -16.11 -9.00
C ASP A 163 -13.82 -15.60 -10.45
N ASP A 164 -12.75 -15.78 -11.24
CA ASP A 164 -12.74 -15.45 -12.67
C ASP A 164 -13.43 -16.53 -13.51
N PHE A 165 -13.65 -17.71 -12.94
CA PHE A 165 -14.37 -18.79 -13.59
C PHE A 165 -15.86 -18.71 -13.26
N ARG A 166 -16.64 -18.16 -14.18
CA ARG A 166 -18.12 -18.13 -14.10
C ARG A 166 -18.70 -19.12 -15.09
N SER A 167 -19.49 -20.06 -14.57
CA SER A 167 -19.99 -21.19 -15.37
C SER A 167 -21.13 -20.88 -16.33
N GLU A 168 -21.75 -19.70 -16.32
CA GLU A 168 -23.05 -19.66 -17.02
C GLU A 168 -23.42 -18.48 -17.89
N GLU A 169 -22.91 -17.30 -17.92
CA GLU A 169 -23.62 -16.28 -18.72
C GLU A 169 -22.79 -15.30 -19.56
N HIS A 170 -21.51 -15.38 -19.49
CA HIS A 170 -20.68 -14.57 -20.37
C HIS A 170 -19.66 -15.45 -21.09
N THR A 171 -20.04 -15.90 -22.27
CA THR A 171 -19.10 -16.39 -23.29
C THR A 171 -18.15 -15.24 -23.61
N SER A 172 -17.05 -15.14 -22.89
CA SER A 172 -15.94 -14.30 -23.33
C SER A 172 -15.41 -14.89 -24.64
N GLU A 173 -14.93 -14.05 -25.54
CA GLU A 173 -14.35 -14.47 -26.84
C GLU A 173 -13.24 -15.53 -26.72
N LEU A 174 -12.69 -15.73 -25.51
CA LEU A 174 -11.73 -16.78 -25.18
C LEU A 174 -12.33 -18.20 -25.23
N GLN A 175 -13.63 -18.40 -24.95
CA GLN A 175 -14.25 -19.72 -25.00
C GLN A 175 -14.42 -20.23 -26.43
N SER A 176 -14.46 -19.36 -27.43
CA SER A 176 -14.66 -19.77 -28.84
C SER A 176 -13.43 -20.39 -29.51
N ARG A 177 -12.24 -20.25 -28.92
CA ARG A 177 -10.97 -20.73 -29.50
C ARG A 177 -10.23 -21.78 -28.67
N LEU A 178 -10.56 -21.95 -27.39
CA LEU A 178 -9.91 -22.89 -26.50
C LEU A 178 -10.95 -23.75 -25.78
N HIS A 179 -10.88 -25.07 -25.96
CA HIS A 179 -11.67 -26.01 -25.17
C HIS A 179 -11.06 -26.10 -23.78
N LEU A 180 -11.71 -25.47 -22.78
CA LEU A 180 -11.31 -25.45 -21.41
C LEU A 180 -12.08 -26.50 -20.61
N VAL A 181 -11.36 -27.37 -19.91
CA VAL A 181 -11.95 -28.30 -18.95
C VAL A 181 -11.38 -28.00 -17.56
N CYS A 182 -12.29 -27.73 -16.64
CA CYS A 182 -11.94 -27.60 -15.21
C CYS A 182 -11.95 -28.99 -14.54
N ARG A 183 -10.93 -29.29 -13.76
CA ARG A 183 -10.84 -30.46 -12.89
C ARG A 183 -10.63 -30.05 -11.43
#